data_0ca96ca1a92f553dce4642d48ba03afa
#
_entry.id   0ca96ca1a92f553dce4642d48ba03afa
#
_cell.length_a   1.000
_cell.length_b   1.000
_cell.length_c   1.000
_cell.angle_alpha   90.00
_cell.angle_beta   90.00
_cell.angle_gamma   90.00
#
_symmetry.space_group_name_H-M   'P 1'
#
loop_
_entity.id
_entity.type
_entity.pdbx_description
1 polymer ?
#
loop_
_entity_poly.entity_id
_entity_poly.type
_entity_poly.pdbx_seq_one_letter_code
_entity_poly.pdbx_strand_id
1 'polypeptide(L)' 'MNTTDSRVELRFDLESSKVLGPFRKARLRERLASRMDGNCLRVVAAEERSQWQNRQRAMARLAELLREGLKPP' A
#
# COMPACT_ATOMS: atom_id res chain seq x y z
N MET A 1 -20.34 5.91 -20.24
CA MET A 1 -19.59 5.73 -19.78
C MET A 1 -19.40 4.71 -19.32
N ASN A 2 -18.86 4.19 -19.39
CA ASN A 2 -18.68 3.26 -18.88
C ASN A 2 -18.09 3.21 -17.90
N THR A 3 -18.18 2.93 -17.47
CA THR A 3 -17.76 2.96 -16.30
C THR A 3 -17.46 1.72 -15.82
N THR A 4 -16.53 1.18 -16.33
CA THR A 4 -16.02 0.04 -15.80
C THR A 4 -15.32 0.40 -14.59
N ASP A 5 -15.63 -0.17 -13.56
CA ASP A 5 -14.95 0.05 -12.33
C ASP A 5 -13.69 -0.81 -12.32
N SER A 6 -12.63 -0.24 -12.83
CA SER A 6 -11.34 -0.92 -12.86
C SER A 6 -10.47 -0.52 -11.66
N ARG A 7 -11.00 0.25 -10.75
CA ARG A 7 -10.29 0.69 -9.57
C ARG A 7 -9.89 -0.51 -8.70
N VAL A 8 -8.67 -0.47 -8.20
CA VAL A 8 -8.15 -1.52 -7.32
C VAL A 8 -7.67 -0.88 -6.02
N GLU A 9 -8.07 -1.45 -4.92
CA GLU A 9 -7.62 -1.03 -3.61
C GLU A 9 -6.93 -2.23 -2.96
N LEU A 10 -5.69 -2.02 -2.52
CA LEU A 10 -4.94 -3.03 -1.78
C LEU A 10 -4.80 -2.59 -0.34
N ARG A 11 -4.91 -3.56 0.57
CA ARG A 11 -4.70 -3.33 1.99
C ARG A 11 -3.65 -4.30 2.48
N PHE A 12 -2.63 -3.75 3.10
CA PHE A 12 -1.53 -4.54 3.65
C PHE A 12 -1.55 -4.39 5.16
N ASP A 13 -1.79 -5.47 5.87
CA ASP A 13 -1.87 -5.46 7.32
C ASP A 13 -0.46 -5.52 7.91
N LEU A 14 0.01 -4.38 8.40
CA LEU A 14 1.34 -4.28 8.99
C LEU A 14 1.48 -5.14 10.23
N GLU A 15 0.45 -5.21 11.04
CA GLU A 15 0.54 -5.91 12.31
C GLU A 15 0.71 -7.41 12.15
N SER A 16 0.10 -7.98 11.12
CA SER A 16 0.20 -9.42 10.92
C SER A 16 1.38 -9.84 10.09
N SER A 17 2.21 -8.89 9.63
CA SER A 17 3.39 -9.23 8.86
C SER A 17 4.41 -9.97 9.74
N LYS A 18 4.87 -11.11 9.26
CA LYS A 18 5.85 -11.91 9.98
C LYS A 18 7.28 -11.56 9.61
N VAL A 19 7.47 -10.83 8.51
CA VAL A 19 8.81 -10.45 8.07
C VAL A 19 9.26 -9.12 8.64
N LEU A 20 8.34 -8.32 9.17
CA LEU A 20 8.66 -7.03 9.76
C LEU A 20 8.73 -7.17 11.27
N GLY A 21 9.84 -6.78 11.85
CA GLY A 21 9.96 -6.73 13.30
C GLY A 21 9.22 -5.52 13.86
N PRO A 22 9.09 -5.44 15.19
CA PRO A 22 8.33 -4.35 15.81
C PRO A 22 8.90 -2.97 15.51
N PHE A 23 10.19 -2.85 15.39
CA PHE A 23 10.86 -1.59 15.06
C PHE A 23 10.43 -1.08 13.68
N ARG A 24 10.46 -1.97 12.69
CA ARG A 24 10.10 -1.60 11.33
C ARG A 24 8.61 -1.30 11.22
N LYS A 25 7.79 -2.06 11.93
CA LYS A 25 6.35 -1.79 11.95
C LYS A 25 6.05 -0.41 12.50
N ALA A 26 6.69 -0.05 13.59
CA ALA A 26 6.50 1.27 14.20
C ALA A 26 6.96 2.38 13.27
N ARG A 27 8.10 2.18 12.62
CA ARG A 27 8.63 3.15 11.68
C ARG A 27 7.70 3.37 10.48
N LEU A 28 7.19 2.27 9.93
CA LEU A 28 6.27 2.36 8.80
C LEU A 28 4.97 3.04 9.20
N ARG A 29 4.45 2.70 10.37
CA ARG A 29 3.22 3.31 10.86
C ARG A 29 3.39 4.82 11.00
N GLU A 30 4.53 5.24 11.51
CA GLU A 30 4.80 6.66 11.70
C GLU A 30 4.98 7.38 10.37
N ARG A 31 5.80 6.83 9.49
CA ARG A 31 6.11 7.48 8.23
C ARG A 31 4.98 7.46 7.23
N LEU A 32 4.15 6.44 7.29
CA LEU A 32 3.05 6.28 6.34
C LEU A 32 1.70 6.52 6.99
N ALA A 33 1.67 7.28 8.08
CA ALA A 33 0.46 7.50 8.86
C ALA A 33 -0.71 8.01 8.00
N SER A 34 -0.43 8.89 7.05
CA SER A 34 -1.47 9.47 6.21
C SER A 34 -2.10 8.45 5.25
N ARG A 35 -1.45 7.30 5.10
CA ARG A 35 -1.94 6.25 4.20
C ARG A 35 -2.44 5.03 4.97
N MET A 36 -2.43 5.11 6.29
CA MET A 36 -2.90 4.00 7.12
C MET A 36 -4.40 4.11 7.33
N ASP A 37 -5.03 2.94 7.38
CA ASP A 37 -6.43 2.82 7.73
C ASP A 37 -6.45 1.76 8.82
N GLY A 38 -6.45 2.19 10.06
CA GLY A 38 -6.28 1.30 11.19
C GLY A 38 -4.89 0.67 11.16
N ASN A 39 -4.82 -0.63 11.14
CA ASN A 39 -3.55 -1.36 11.09
C ASN A 39 -3.11 -1.68 9.67
N CYS A 40 -3.88 -1.24 8.68
CA CYS A 40 -3.62 -1.57 7.29
C CYS A 40 -3.08 -0.38 6.52
N LEU A 41 -2.10 -0.63 5.67
CA LEU A 41 -1.63 0.34 4.72
C LEU A 41 -2.49 0.21 3.47
N ARG A 42 -3.11 1.30 3.06
CA ARG A 42 -4.07 1.30 1.98
C ARG A 42 -3.49 1.96 0.74
N VAL A 43 -3.62 1.30 -0.39
CA VAL A 43 -3.13 1.81 -1.68
C VAL A 43 -4.22 1.64 -2.72
N VAL A 44 -4.45 2.69 -3.51
CA VAL A 44 -5.49 2.68 -4.53
C VAL A 44 -4.87 3.02 -5.87
N ALA A 45 -5.30 2.34 -6.92
CA ALA A 45 -4.92 2.65 -8.29
C ALA A 45 -6.15 2.57 -9.18
N ALA A 46 -6.35 3.61 -9.99
CA ALA A 46 -7.53 3.71 -10.86
C ALA A 46 -7.18 4.38 -12.19
N GLU A 47 -5.90 4.53 -12.51
CA GLU A 47 -5.48 5.27 -13.70
C GLU A 47 -5.70 4.52 -15.01
N GLU A 48 -5.69 3.20 -14.93
CA GLU A 48 -5.80 2.39 -16.13
C GLU A 48 -7.24 1.90 -16.34
N ARG A 49 -7.54 1.50 -17.56
CA ARG A 49 -8.84 0.93 -17.85
C ARG A 49 -8.94 -0.53 -17.40
N SER A 50 -7.81 -1.22 -17.39
CA SER A 50 -7.75 -2.62 -17.02
C SER A 50 -7.57 -2.76 -15.52
N GLN A 51 -8.39 -3.59 -14.92
CA GLN A 51 -8.28 -3.88 -13.49
C GLN A 51 -6.94 -4.56 -13.20
N TRP A 52 -6.48 -5.41 -14.12
CA TRP A 52 -5.21 -6.08 -13.98
C TRP A 52 -4.06 -5.05 -13.92
N GLN A 53 -4.09 -4.07 -14.82
CA GLN A 53 -3.06 -3.03 -14.83
C GLN A 53 -3.10 -2.19 -13.57
N ASN A 54 -4.29 -1.86 -13.08
CA ASN A 54 -4.41 -1.12 -11.83
C ASN A 54 -3.88 -1.92 -10.66
N ARG A 55 -4.09 -3.23 -10.68
CA ARG A 55 -3.55 -4.10 -9.65
C ARG A 55 -2.02 -4.06 -9.65
N GLN A 56 -1.41 -4.10 -10.84
CA GLN A 56 0.04 -4.01 -10.97
C GLN A 56 0.55 -2.67 -10.44
N ARG A 57 -0.15 -1.59 -10.75
CA ARG A 57 0.21 -0.27 -10.26
C ARG A 57 0.09 -0.17 -8.75
N ALA A 58 -0.98 -0.71 -8.20
CA ALA A 58 -1.19 -0.67 -6.76
C ALA A 58 -0.10 -1.45 -6.03
N MET A 59 0.26 -2.61 -6.57
CA MET A 59 1.33 -3.42 -5.98
C MET A 59 2.67 -2.71 -6.05
N ALA A 60 2.96 -2.04 -7.16
CA ALA A 60 4.19 -1.29 -7.31
C ALA A 60 4.24 -0.11 -6.32
N ARG A 61 3.11 0.57 -6.13
CA ARG A 61 3.02 1.66 -5.16
C ARG A 61 3.22 1.17 -3.74
N LEU A 62 2.63 0.03 -3.43
CA LEU A 62 2.78 -0.56 -2.11
C LEU A 62 4.26 -0.87 -1.84
N ALA A 63 4.92 -1.50 -2.81
CA ALA A 63 6.34 -1.82 -2.67
C ALA A 63 7.18 -0.56 -2.48
N GLU A 64 6.86 0.48 -3.24
CA GLU A 64 7.58 1.75 -3.15
C GLU A 64 7.39 2.41 -1.78
N LEU A 65 6.17 2.41 -1.28
CA LEU A 65 5.88 2.97 0.03
C LEU A 65 6.61 2.23 1.14
N LEU A 66 6.64 0.92 1.07
CA LEU A 66 7.35 0.12 2.05
C LEU A 66 8.85 0.40 1.99
N ARG A 67 9.39 0.50 0.78
CA ARG A 67 10.81 0.78 0.60
C ARG A 67 11.16 2.15 1.16
N GLU A 68 10.35 3.16 0.85
CA GLU A 68 10.59 4.51 1.35
C GLU A 68 10.46 4.57 2.87
N GLY A 69 9.45 3.91 3.40
CA GLY A 69 9.21 3.91 4.84
C GLY A 69 10.31 3.22 5.63
N LEU A 70 11.03 2.30 5.01
CA LEU A 70 12.08 1.54 5.68
C LEU A 70 13.48 2.11 5.45
N LYS A 71 13.60 3.19 4.71
CA LYS A 71 14.90 3.82 4.51
C LYS A 71 15.45 4.33 5.83
N PRO A 72 16.76 4.25 6.05
CA PRO A 72 17.35 4.84 7.27
C PRO A 72 17.11 6.33 7.30
N PRO A 73 17.08 6.92 8.50
CA PRO A 73 16.88 8.36 8.65
C PRO A 73 18.05 9.16 8.11
#